data_ffb72e085dc8261f991840767e5fab50
#
_entry.id   ffb72e085dc8261f991840767e5fab50
#
_cell.length_a   1.000
_cell.length_b   1.000
_cell.length_c   1.000
_cell.angle_alpha   90.00
_cell.angle_beta   90.00
_cell.angle_gamma   90.00
#
_symmetry.space_group_name_H-M   'P 1'
#
loop_
_entity.id
_entity.type
_entity.pdbx_description
1 polymer ?
#
loop_
_entity_poly.entity_id
_entity_poly.type
_entity_poly.pdbx_seq_one_letter_code
_entity_poly.pdbx_strand_id
1 'polypeptide(L)'
;MKNKNLITLLLSSVFFIVICYLYVDKQIVWFLYEHNSRQYTILKFFSDYLVDLISFFIFGFYICYFIKLCCKKISAFDSKFICIANAVTIGQFIKEIFKGICGRYWADTFRNNNPSLIHDNAYGFNWFKFNDDFGSFPSGHTIFIFSLIVGLWILFPKYRWVYTVLAFLVTAAQLLQYFHYASDLIAGATLGTIVAVYTCQHYKGENK
;
A
#
# COMPACT_ATOMS: atom_id res chain seq x y z
N MET A 1 13.97 -0.95 -13.53
CA MET A 1 13.80 0.51 -13.79
C MET A 1 15.19 1.13 -13.92
N LYS A 2 15.42 2.05 -14.89
CA LYS A 2 16.73 2.74 -14.97
C LYS A 2 16.87 3.65 -13.75
N ASN A 3 18.08 3.82 -13.21
CA ASN A 3 18.32 4.63 -12.00
C ASN A 3 17.73 6.06 -12.10
N LYS A 4 17.79 6.69 -13.28
CA LYS A 4 17.16 8.01 -13.50
C LYS A 4 15.66 8.02 -13.20
N ASN A 5 14.92 7.00 -13.66
CA ASN A 5 13.47 6.92 -13.45
C ASN A 5 13.12 6.69 -11.98
N LEU A 6 13.97 5.96 -11.25
CA LEU A 6 13.79 5.77 -9.80
C LEU A 6 13.98 7.08 -9.04
N ILE A 7 15.06 7.81 -9.35
CA ILE A 7 15.32 9.12 -8.73
C ILE A 7 14.18 10.10 -9.03
N THR A 8 13.73 10.16 -10.27
CA THR A 8 12.58 11.01 -10.63
C THR A 8 11.31 10.62 -9.86
N LEU A 9 11.00 9.33 -9.75
CA LEU A 9 9.86 8.85 -8.96
C LEU A 9 9.98 9.27 -7.49
N LEU A 10 11.14 9.08 -6.88
CA LEU A 10 11.37 9.46 -5.48
C LEU A 10 11.24 10.97 -5.26
N LEU A 11 11.90 11.77 -6.09
CA LEU A 11 11.86 13.22 -5.96
C LEU A 11 10.45 13.78 -6.17
N SER A 12 9.73 13.31 -7.20
CA SER A 12 8.34 13.71 -7.44
C SER A 12 7.42 13.28 -6.29
N SER A 13 7.60 12.05 -5.78
CA SER A 13 6.78 11.56 -4.65
C SER A 13 7.03 12.39 -3.38
N VAL A 14 8.29 12.65 -3.02
CA VAL A 14 8.62 13.52 -1.87
C VAL A 14 8.02 14.91 -2.03
N PHE A 15 8.11 15.50 -3.21
CA PHE A 15 7.52 16.80 -3.51
C PHE A 15 6.00 16.81 -3.28
N PHE A 16 5.28 15.82 -3.84
CA PHE A 16 3.83 15.72 -3.65
C PHE A 16 3.43 15.36 -2.21
N ILE A 17 4.20 14.51 -1.51
CA ILE A 17 3.98 14.21 -0.09
C ILE A 17 4.05 15.48 0.74
N VAL A 18 5.08 16.32 0.52
CA VAL A 18 5.25 17.58 1.25
C VAL A 18 4.10 18.55 0.95
N ILE A 19 3.72 18.71 -0.32
CA ILE A 19 2.58 19.57 -0.69
C ILE A 19 1.28 19.06 -0.04
N CYS A 20 1.00 17.75 -0.12
CA CYS A 20 -0.19 17.18 0.50
C CYS A 20 -0.18 17.37 2.02
N TYR A 21 0.94 17.11 2.66
CA TYR A 21 1.09 17.29 4.10
C TYR A 21 0.82 18.74 4.55
N LEU A 22 1.33 19.72 3.81
CA LEU A 22 1.20 21.14 4.19
C LEU A 22 -0.17 21.73 3.86
N TYR A 23 -0.77 21.34 2.73
CA TYR A 23 -1.89 22.10 2.15
C TYR A 23 -3.16 21.28 1.87
N VAL A 24 -3.10 19.94 1.84
CA VAL A 24 -4.18 19.11 1.29
C VAL A 24 -4.78 18.16 2.33
N ASP A 25 -3.94 17.49 3.11
CA ASP A 25 -4.34 16.38 3.98
C ASP A 25 -5.45 16.75 4.98
N LYS A 26 -5.28 17.87 5.69
CA LYS A 26 -6.27 18.30 6.69
C LYS A 26 -7.60 18.67 6.02
N GLN A 27 -7.54 19.43 4.92
CA GLN A 27 -8.73 19.91 4.21
C GLN A 27 -9.57 18.76 3.67
N ILE A 28 -8.91 17.75 3.08
CA ILE A 28 -9.63 16.56 2.59
C ILE A 28 -10.26 15.78 3.74
N VAL A 29 -9.55 15.58 4.84
CA VAL A 29 -10.10 14.84 5.99
C VAL A 29 -11.31 15.54 6.56
N TRP A 30 -11.25 16.85 6.80
CA TRP A 30 -12.38 17.61 7.31
C TRP A 30 -13.56 17.60 6.36
N PHE A 31 -13.33 17.83 5.06
CA PHE A 31 -14.37 17.75 4.03
C PHE A 31 -15.09 16.38 4.04
N LEU A 32 -14.33 15.29 4.06
CA LEU A 32 -14.90 13.94 4.04
C LEU A 32 -15.64 13.60 5.34
N TYR A 33 -15.15 14.07 6.47
CA TYR A 33 -15.78 13.90 7.77
C TYR A 33 -17.12 14.63 7.84
N GLU A 34 -17.17 15.90 7.44
CA GLU A 34 -18.40 16.72 7.40
C GLU A 34 -19.47 16.13 6.48
N HIS A 35 -19.05 15.49 5.37
CA HIS A 35 -19.96 14.82 4.44
C HIS A 35 -20.27 13.36 4.81
N ASN A 36 -19.80 12.90 5.97
CA ASN A 36 -20.01 11.53 6.48
C ASN A 36 -19.74 10.45 5.43
N SER A 37 -18.61 10.55 4.70
CA SER A 37 -18.28 9.67 3.58
C SER A 37 -18.15 8.19 3.98
N ARG A 38 -17.89 7.87 5.22
CA ARG A 38 -17.85 6.49 5.77
C ARG A 38 -19.18 5.74 5.74
N GLN A 39 -20.31 6.41 5.57
CA GLN A 39 -21.61 5.75 5.49
C GLN A 39 -21.74 4.79 4.30
N TYR A 40 -20.91 4.96 3.26
CA TYR A 40 -20.99 4.15 2.05
C TYR A 40 -20.27 2.81 2.22
N THR A 41 -21.04 1.73 2.45
CA THR A 41 -20.54 0.37 2.66
C THR A 41 -19.64 -0.15 1.54
N ILE A 42 -19.88 0.31 0.29
CA ILE A 42 -19.04 -0.06 -0.85
C ILE A 42 -17.58 0.35 -0.68
N LEU A 43 -17.33 1.49 -0.03
CA LEU A 43 -15.97 1.94 0.26
C LEU A 43 -15.26 0.98 1.21
N LYS A 44 -16.00 0.47 2.23
CA LYS A 44 -15.47 -0.50 3.18
C LYS A 44 -15.09 -1.82 2.51
N PHE A 45 -15.83 -2.23 1.49
CA PHE A 45 -15.47 -3.40 0.71
C PHE A 45 -14.10 -3.24 0.06
N PHE A 46 -13.84 -2.11 -0.60
CA PHE A 46 -12.55 -1.87 -1.26
C PHE A 46 -11.44 -1.50 -0.29
N SER A 47 -11.73 -0.84 0.84
CA SER A 47 -10.69 -0.46 1.80
C SER A 47 -10.13 -1.65 2.58
N ASP A 48 -11.00 -2.56 3.02
CA ASP A 48 -10.65 -3.61 3.98
C ASP A 48 -10.85 -5.01 3.38
N TYR A 49 -12.11 -5.41 3.14
CA TYR A 49 -12.43 -6.80 2.80
C TYR A 49 -11.72 -7.33 1.56
N LEU A 50 -11.53 -6.50 0.54
CA LEU A 50 -10.85 -6.93 -0.69
C LEU A 50 -9.37 -7.21 -0.45
N VAL A 51 -8.70 -6.39 0.34
CA VAL A 51 -7.28 -6.55 0.67
C VAL A 51 -7.09 -7.79 1.56
N ASP A 52 -7.98 -8.01 2.53
CA ASP A 52 -7.96 -9.20 3.38
C ASP A 52 -8.18 -10.47 2.56
N LEU A 53 -9.15 -10.44 1.63
CA LEU A 53 -9.42 -11.57 0.73
C LEU A 53 -8.20 -11.90 -0.14
N ILE A 54 -7.56 -10.89 -0.74
CA ILE A 54 -6.35 -11.10 -1.54
C ILE A 54 -5.21 -11.63 -0.66
N SER A 55 -5.06 -11.13 0.56
CA SER A 55 -4.05 -11.61 1.51
C SER A 55 -4.25 -13.09 1.85
N PHE A 56 -5.50 -13.52 2.05
CA PHE A 56 -5.84 -14.92 2.26
C PHE A 56 -5.45 -15.79 1.05
N PHE A 57 -5.71 -15.33 -0.18
CA PHE A 57 -5.29 -16.05 -1.39
C PHE A 57 -3.77 -16.11 -1.55
N ILE A 58 -3.04 -15.05 -1.22
CA ILE A 58 -1.57 -15.04 -1.23
C ILE A 58 -1.03 -16.04 -0.21
N PHE A 59 -1.60 -16.09 0.99
CA PHE A 59 -1.22 -17.08 2.01
C PHE A 59 -1.48 -18.51 1.54
N GLY A 60 -2.67 -18.81 1.00
CA GLY A 60 -2.99 -20.11 0.41
C GLY A 60 -2.04 -20.48 -0.75
N PHE A 61 -1.65 -19.50 -1.57
CA PHE A 61 -0.67 -19.71 -2.62
C PHE A 61 0.70 -20.12 -2.07
N TYR A 62 1.19 -19.53 -0.99
CA TYR A 62 2.45 -19.95 -0.35
C TYR A 62 2.42 -21.41 0.09
N ILE A 63 1.30 -21.85 0.68
CA ILE A 63 1.13 -23.26 1.09
C ILE A 63 1.18 -24.18 -0.14
N CYS A 64 0.40 -23.87 -1.19
CA CYS A 64 0.38 -24.63 -2.42
C CYS A 64 1.75 -24.64 -3.12
N TYR A 65 2.44 -23.51 -3.14
CA TYR A 65 3.77 -23.40 -3.70
C TYR A 65 4.77 -24.31 -2.97
N PHE A 66 4.74 -24.31 -1.63
CA PHE A 66 5.60 -25.16 -0.81
C PHE A 66 5.36 -26.65 -1.09
N ILE A 67 4.09 -27.08 -1.18
CA ILE A 67 3.73 -28.49 -1.51
C ILE A 67 4.27 -28.85 -2.90
N LYS A 68 4.06 -27.97 -3.91
CA LYS A 68 4.57 -28.17 -5.28
C LYS A 68 6.09 -28.24 -5.33
N LEU A 69 6.77 -27.44 -4.51
CA LEU A 69 8.22 -27.44 -4.39
C LEU A 69 8.72 -28.80 -3.87
N CYS A 70 8.12 -29.33 -2.80
CA CYS A 70 8.44 -30.63 -2.26
C CYS A 70 8.20 -31.76 -3.28
N CYS A 71 7.15 -31.64 -4.09
CA CYS A 71 6.82 -32.58 -5.15
C CYS A 71 7.59 -32.38 -6.46
N LYS A 72 8.47 -31.38 -6.55
CA LYS A 72 9.21 -30.97 -7.78
C LYS A 72 8.28 -30.65 -8.97
N LYS A 73 7.12 -30.03 -8.72
CA LYS A 73 6.08 -29.72 -9.72
C LYS A 73 5.85 -28.22 -9.93
N ILE A 74 6.89 -27.41 -9.78
CA ILE A 74 6.82 -25.96 -9.97
C ILE A 74 6.62 -25.62 -11.45
N SER A 75 5.60 -24.83 -11.76
CA SER A 75 5.33 -24.32 -13.09
C SER A 75 5.93 -22.94 -13.30
N ALA A 76 6.01 -22.48 -14.57
CA ALA A 76 6.41 -21.12 -14.90
C ALA A 76 5.44 -20.05 -14.34
N PHE A 77 4.15 -20.39 -14.18
CA PHE A 77 3.18 -19.54 -13.51
C PHE A 77 3.50 -19.39 -12.02
N ASP A 78 3.75 -20.52 -11.33
CA ASP A 78 4.12 -20.52 -9.91
C ASP A 78 5.37 -19.67 -9.65
N SER A 79 6.37 -19.77 -10.52
CA SER A 79 7.60 -18.99 -10.42
C SER A 79 7.42 -17.49 -10.63
N LYS A 80 6.48 -17.08 -11.49
CA LYS A 80 6.11 -15.66 -11.66
C LYS A 80 5.31 -15.16 -10.46
N PHE A 81 4.34 -15.95 -10.02
CA PHE A 81 3.44 -15.50 -8.95
C PHE A 81 4.13 -15.43 -7.59
N ILE A 82 5.11 -16.32 -7.30
CA ILE A 82 5.91 -16.23 -6.07
C ILE A 82 6.69 -14.92 -5.98
N CYS A 83 7.18 -14.37 -7.10
CA CYS A 83 7.84 -13.05 -7.11
C CYS A 83 6.87 -11.94 -6.70
N ILE A 84 5.61 -12.01 -7.16
CA ILE A 84 4.58 -11.04 -6.79
C ILE A 84 4.21 -11.17 -5.31
N ALA A 85 3.98 -12.40 -4.84
CA ALA A 85 3.68 -12.68 -3.44
C ALA A 85 4.81 -12.16 -2.52
N ASN A 86 6.06 -12.42 -2.89
CA ASN A 86 7.21 -11.91 -2.16
C ASN A 86 7.28 -10.38 -2.18
N ALA A 87 6.97 -9.71 -3.30
CA ALA A 87 6.91 -8.26 -3.36
C ALA A 87 5.88 -7.70 -2.36
N VAL A 88 4.70 -8.31 -2.28
CA VAL A 88 3.67 -7.92 -1.31
C VAL A 88 4.16 -8.11 0.11
N THR A 89 4.74 -9.28 0.44
CA THR A 89 5.24 -9.60 1.78
C THR A 89 6.37 -8.65 2.20
N ILE A 90 7.33 -8.39 1.32
CA ILE A 90 8.43 -7.45 1.57
C ILE A 90 7.88 -6.04 1.79
N GLY A 91 6.89 -5.63 0.97
CA GLY A 91 6.21 -4.34 1.12
C GLY A 91 5.57 -4.18 2.50
N GLN A 92 4.90 -5.22 3.02
CA GLN A 92 4.32 -5.20 4.35
C GLN A 92 5.37 -5.14 5.47
N PHE A 93 6.51 -5.78 5.29
CA PHE A 93 7.64 -5.67 6.22
C PHE A 93 8.21 -4.24 6.27
N ILE A 94 8.44 -3.65 5.10
CA ILE A 94 8.93 -2.28 4.97
C ILE A 94 7.93 -1.29 5.59
N LYS A 95 6.63 -1.52 5.42
CA LYS A 95 5.56 -0.73 6.06
C LYS A 95 5.75 -0.62 7.56
N GLU A 96 5.97 -1.74 8.26
CA GLU A 96 6.11 -1.73 9.72
C GLU A 96 7.32 -0.90 10.18
N ILE A 97 8.43 -1.02 9.45
CA ILE A 97 9.64 -0.21 9.74
C ILE A 97 9.34 1.28 9.58
N PHE A 98 8.72 1.69 8.47
CA PHE A 98 8.41 3.10 8.22
C PHE A 98 7.36 3.64 9.19
N LYS A 99 6.34 2.86 9.57
CA LYS A 99 5.35 3.25 10.57
C LYS A 99 6.02 3.57 11.90
N GLY A 100 6.90 2.70 12.37
CA GLY A 100 7.63 2.92 13.61
C GLY A 100 8.59 4.10 13.57
N ILE A 101 9.28 4.30 12.43
CA ILE A 101 10.19 5.44 12.27
C ILE A 101 9.42 6.77 12.22
N CYS A 102 8.35 6.84 11.41
CA CYS A 102 7.62 8.09 11.17
C CYS A 102 6.65 8.43 12.30
N GLY A 103 5.97 7.45 12.86
CA GLY A 103 5.06 7.66 13.99
C GLY A 103 3.99 8.72 13.74
N ARG A 104 3.23 8.63 12.63
CA ARG A 104 2.26 9.66 12.24
C ARG A 104 0.91 9.48 12.95
N TYR A 105 0.32 10.59 13.41
CA TYR A 105 -1.05 10.62 13.90
C TYR A 105 -2.04 10.18 12.84
N TRP A 106 -3.11 9.49 13.27
CA TRP A 106 -4.23 9.09 12.43
C TRP A 106 -5.17 10.26 12.14
N ALA A 107 -5.94 10.15 11.06
CA ALA A 107 -6.99 11.13 10.75
C ALA A 107 -8.12 11.07 11.76
N ASP A 108 -8.48 9.86 12.23
CA ASP A 108 -9.54 9.62 13.20
C ASP A 108 -9.08 8.63 14.28
N THR A 109 -9.85 8.49 15.36
CA THR A 109 -9.56 7.56 16.46
C THR A 109 -10.05 6.16 16.09
N PHE A 110 -9.12 5.22 15.85
CA PHE A 110 -9.41 3.86 15.42
C PHE A 110 -9.09 2.80 16.46
N ARG A 111 -8.08 3.01 17.30
CA ARG A 111 -7.53 2.04 18.24
C ARG A 111 -7.15 2.70 19.54
N ASN A 112 -7.43 2.05 20.68
CA ASN A 112 -6.93 2.42 22.01
C ASN A 112 -7.05 3.91 22.37
N ASN A 113 -8.10 4.59 21.90
CA ASN A 113 -8.27 6.04 22.04
C ASN A 113 -7.05 6.81 21.51
N ASN A 114 -6.45 6.37 20.40
CA ASN A 114 -5.31 7.06 19.79
C ASN A 114 -5.64 8.53 19.51
N PRO A 115 -4.70 9.44 19.75
CA PRO A 115 -4.89 10.85 19.39
C PRO A 115 -5.01 11.00 17.86
N SER A 116 -5.92 11.87 17.42
CA SER A 116 -6.30 12.01 16.02
C SER A 116 -6.51 13.46 15.61
N LEU A 117 -6.55 13.71 14.29
CA LEU A 117 -6.84 15.03 13.77
C LEU A 117 -8.28 15.48 14.13
N ILE A 118 -9.26 14.58 13.98
CA ILE A 118 -10.68 14.91 14.12
C ILE A 118 -11.04 15.19 15.58
N HIS A 119 -10.61 14.36 16.52
CA HIS A 119 -11.03 14.46 17.91
C HIS A 119 -10.09 15.32 18.77
N ASP A 120 -8.79 15.31 18.50
CA ASP A 120 -7.77 15.96 19.34
C ASP A 120 -7.03 17.08 18.63
N ASN A 121 -7.38 17.37 17.35
CA ASN A 121 -6.64 18.26 16.48
C ASN A 121 -5.13 17.88 16.38
N ALA A 122 -4.82 16.61 16.60
CA ALA A 122 -3.47 16.08 16.57
C ALA A 122 -3.05 15.77 15.13
N TYR A 123 -1.99 16.41 14.66
CA TYR A 123 -1.47 16.26 13.31
C TYR A 123 0.05 16.38 13.28
N GLY A 124 0.70 15.50 12.54
CA GLY A 124 2.16 15.51 12.42
C GLY A 124 2.78 14.15 12.66
N PHE A 125 4.09 14.14 12.91
CA PHE A 125 4.91 12.96 13.08
C PHE A 125 5.48 12.92 14.48
N ASN A 126 5.48 11.72 15.07
CA ASN A 126 6.13 11.39 16.34
C ASN A 126 7.24 10.38 16.05
N TRP A 127 8.38 10.86 15.63
CA TRP A 127 9.49 10.03 15.17
C TRP A 127 9.89 8.95 16.18
N PHE A 128 10.13 7.74 15.67
CA PHE A 128 10.57 6.57 16.42
C PHE A 128 9.56 6.08 17.48
N LYS A 129 8.26 6.19 17.14
CA LYS A 129 7.16 5.62 17.94
C LYS A 129 6.70 4.30 17.31
N PHE A 130 7.15 3.19 17.90
CA PHE A 130 6.83 1.83 17.42
C PHE A 130 5.57 1.30 18.09
N ASN A 131 4.46 2.03 17.95
CA ASN A 131 3.16 1.56 18.39
C ASN A 131 2.08 1.93 17.35
N ASP A 132 0.96 1.20 17.39
CA ASP A 132 -0.13 1.33 16.41
C ASP A 132 -0.89 2.66 16.51
N ASP A 133 -0.79 3.38 17.62
CA ASP A 133 -1.47 4.66 17.83
C ASP A 133 -0.95 5.74 16.88
N PHE A 134 0.25 5.57 16.35
CA PHE A 134 0.93 6.50 15.44
C PHE A 134 1.26 5.87 14.08
N GLY A 135 0.47 4.90 13.64
CA GLY A 135 0.76 4.09 12.46
C GLY A 135 0.14 4.59 11.14
N SER A 136 -0.20 5.88 10.97
CA SER A 136 -0.86 6.35 9.76
C SER A 136 0.05 6.32 8.52
N PHE A 137 1.31 6.71 8.65
CA PHE A 137 2.24 6.82 7.53
C PHE A 137 3.26 5.68 7.50
N PRO A 138 3.52 5.12 6.35
CA PRO A 138 2.77 5.17 5.08
C PRO A 138 1.54 4.24 5.09
N SER A 139 0.61 4.42 4.13
CA SER A 139 -0.57 3.56 4.00
C SER A 139 -0.21 2.12 3.65
N GLY A 140 -0.55 1.20 4.56
CA GLY A 140 -0.26 -0.23 4.39
C GLY A 140 -1.07 -0.89 3.27
N HIS A 141 -2.36 -0.54 3.13
CA HIS A 141 -3.22 -1.02 2.05
C HIS A 141 -2.73 -0.56 0.68
N THR A 142 -2.21 0.68 0.61
CA THR A 142 -1.66 1.20 -0.64
C THR A 142 -0.33 0.55 -0.99
N ILE A 143 0.55 0.29 -0.02
CA ILE A 143 1.77 -0.51 -0.26
C ILE A 143 1.39 -1.89 -0.79
N PHE A 144 0.43 -2.56 -0.15
CA PHE A 144 -0.04 -3.88 -0.53
C PHE A 144 -0.52 -3.91 -1.98
N ILE A 145 -1.48 -3.04 -2.30
CA ILE A 145 -2.10 -3.05 -3.62
C ILE A 145 -1.12 -2.65 -4.73
N PHE A 146 -0.23 -1.68 -4.49
CA PHE A 146 0.76 -1.28 -5.48
C PHE A 146 1.87 -2.33 -5.66
N SER A 147 2.28 -3.02 -4.60
CA SER A 147 3.20 -4.15 -4.71
C SER A 147 2.61 -5.27 -5.56
N LEU A 148 1.34 -5.61 -5.34
CA LEU A 148 0.63 -6.62 -6.12
C LEU A 148 0.48 -6.19 -7.60
N ILE A 149 -0.10 -5.01 -7.81
CA ILE A 149 -0.51 -4.55 -9.14
C ILE A 149 0.67 -4.27 -10.05
N VAL A 150 1.72 -3.64 -9.55
CA VAL A 150 2.93 -3.37 -10.34
C VAL A 150 3.64 -4.69 -10.67
N GLY A 151 3.68 -5.65 -9.75
CA GLY A 151 4.16 -7.00 -10.03
C GLY A 151 3.38 -7.70 -11.14
N LEU A 152 2.04 -7.63 -11.08
CA LEU A 152 1.16 -8.13 -12.14
C LEU A 152 1.39 -7.40 -13.47
N TRP A 153 1.58 -6.09 -13.45
CA TRP A 153 1.89 -5.30 -14.65
C TRP A 153 3.17 -5.72 -15.36
N ILE A 154 4.19 -6.11 -14.59
CA ILE A 154 5.48 -6.55 -15.11
C ILE A 154 5.40 -7.97 -15.68
N LEU A 155 4.78 -8.90 -14.94
CA LEU A 155 4.81 -10.33 -15.24
C LEU A 155 3.60 -10.83 -16.04
N PHE A 156 2.45 -10.15 -15.95
CA PHE A 156 1.21 -10.46 -16.62
C PHE A 156 0.58 -9.23 -17.31
N PRO A 157 1.22 -8.64 -18.33
CA PRO A 157 0.87 -7.33 -18.86
C PRO A 157 -0.47 -7.25 -19.62
N LYS A 158 -1.15 -8.38 -19.86
CA LYS A 158 -2.37 -8.44 -20.68
C LYS A 158 -3.54 -7.62 -20.11
N TYR A 159 -3.65 -7.53 -18.78
CA TYR A 159 -4.80 -6.92 -18.10
C TYR A 159 -4.43 -5.65 -17.32
N ARG A 160 -3.49 -4.87 -17.81
CA ARG A 160 -2.97 -3.67 -17.11
C ARG A 160 -4.05 -2.68 -16.70
N TRP A 161 -5.04 -2.45 -17.54
CA TRP A 161 -6.13 -1.53 -17.22
C TRP A 161 -6.96 -2.01 -16.02
N VAL A 162 -7.24 -3.32 -15.92
CA VAL A 162 -7.96 -3.91 -14.76
C VAL A 162 -7.18 -3.66 -13.48
N TYR A 163 -5.88 -3.89 -13.52
CA TYR A 163 -5.00 -3.69 -12.39
C TYR A 163 -4.98 -2.22 -11.94
N THR A 164 -4.93 -1.29 -12.90
CA THR A 164 -4.95 0.15 -12.61
C THR A 164 -6.26 0.58 -11.95
N VAL A 165 -7.40 0.11 -12.47
CA VAL A 165 -8.72 0.39 -11.88
C VAL A 165 -8.78 -0.15 -10.45
N LEU A 166 -8.29 -1.37 -10.21
CA LEU A 166 -8.28 -1.96 -8.88
C LEU A 166 -7.42 -1.16 -7.89
N ALA A 167 -6.21 -0.75 -8.31
CA ALA A 167 -5.36 0.10 -7.48
C ALA A 167 -6.03 1.43 -7.15
N PHE A 168 -6.69 2.05 -8.13
CA PHE A 168 -7.44 3.29 -7.94
C PHE A 168 -8.58 3.11 -6.94
N LEU A 169 -9.41 2.07 -7.08
CA LEU A 169 -10.55 1.81 -6.19
C LEU A 169 -10.12 1.61 -4.74
N VAL A 170 -9.10 0.79 -4.50
CA VAL A 170 -8.57 0.56 -3.15
C VAL A 170 -7.99 1.86 -2.56
N THR A 171 -7.18 2.58 -3.33
CA THR A 171 -6.56 3.82 -2.85
C THR A 171 -7.58 4.92 -2.59
N ALA A 172 -8.56 5.08 -3.50
CA ALA A 172 -9.66 6.03 -3.33
C ALA A 172 -10.52 5.68 -2.11
N ALA A 173 -10.82 4.40 -1.88
CA ALA A 173 -11.57 3.97 -0.72
C ALA A 173 -10.86 4.29 0.60
N GLN A 174 -9.54 4.11 0.67
CA GLN A 174 -8.73 4.48 1.84
C GLN A 174 -8.79 5.99 2.13
N LEU A 175 -8.77 6.82 1.08
CA LEU A 175 -8.90 8.26 1.21
C LEU A 175 -10.32 8.66 1.62
N LEU A 176 -11.32 8.17 0.88
CA LEU A 176 -12.73 8.54 1.08
C LEU A 176 -13.28 8.09 2.45
N GLN A 177 -12.74 7.05 3.03
CA GLN A 177 -13.01 6.67 4.41
C GLN A 177 -12.11 7.38 5.44
N TYR A 178 -11.30 8.34 5.02
CA TYR A 178 -10.33 9.07 5.84
C TYR A 178 -9.56 8.17 6.82
N PHE A 179 -9.24 6.92 6.39
CA PHE A 179 -8.32 6.06 7.13
C PHE A 179 -6.89 6.60 7.04
N HIS A 180 -6.54 7.12 5.86
CA HIS A 180 -5.22 7.67 5.58
C HIS A 180 -5.31 9.04 4.92
N TYR A 181 -4.29 9.85 5.14
CA TYR A 181 -4.10 11.11 4.44
C TYR A 181 -3.66 10.89 2.99
N ALA A 182 -3.86 11.88 2.12
CA ALA A 182 -3.42 11.81 0.73
C ALA A 182 -1.90 11.57 0.62
N SER A 183 -1.12 12.22 1.46
CA SER A 183 0.34 12.01 1.52
C SER A 183 0.75 10.60 1.94
N ASP A 184 -0.02 9.92 2.82
CA ASP A 184 0.23 8.52 3.21
C ASP A 184 0.04 7.57 2.02
N LEU A 185 -0.98 7.86 1.19
CA LEU A 185 -1.29 7.07 0.00
C LEU A 185 -0.20 7.21 -1.07
N ILE A 186 0.29 8.44 -1.30
CA ILE A 186 1.39 8.68 -2.24
C ILE A 186 2.65 7.95 -1.78
N ALA A 187 2.98 8.01 -0.50
CA ALA A 187 4.12 7.29 0.07
C ALA A 187 3.95 5.78 -0.08
N GLY A 188 2.77 5.26 0.23
CA GLY A 188 2.44 3.84 0.07
C GLY A 188 2.55 3.36 -1.38
N ALA A 189 1.99 4.12 -2.33
CA ALA A 189 2.07 3.81 -3.75
C ALA A 189 3.52 3.79 -4.27
N THR A 190 4.32 4.74 -3.81
CA THR A 190 5.74 4.83 -4.18
C THR A 190 6.53 3.63 -3.66
N LEU A 191 6.40 3.31 -2.36
CA LEU A 191 7.10 2.19 -1.74
C LEU A 191 6.67 0.86 -2.36
N GLY A 192 5.37 0.61 -2.54
CA GLY A 192 4.85 -0.60 -3.17
C GLY A 192 5.35 -0.76 -4.61
N THR A 193 5.39 0.34 -5.38
CA THR A 193 5.94 0.34 -6.74
C THR A 193 7.42 -0.02 -6.76
N ILE A 194 8.21 0.59 -5.89
CA ILE A 194 9.66 0.32 -5.80
C ILE A 194 9.91 -1.15 -5.48
N VAL A 195 9.25 -1.68 -4.45
CA VAL A 195 9.40 -3.07 -4.04
C VAL A 195 9.04 -4.03 -5.17
N ALA A 196 7.89 -3.83 -5.83
CA ALA A 196 7.46 -4.67 -6.94
C ALA A 196 8.43 -4.63 -8.13
N VAL A 197 8.92 -3.43 -8.46
CA VAL A 197 9.88 -3.26 -9.56
C VAL A 197 11.18 -4.01 -9.27
N TYR A 198 11.74 -3.87 -8.07
CA TYR A 198 12.98 -4.55 -7.73
C TYR A 198 12.80 -6.07 -7.68
N THR A 199 11.72 -6.56 -7.08
CA THR A 199 11.46 -8.00 -6.95
C THR A 199 11.14 -8.66 -8.30
N CYS A 200 10.27 -8.02 -9.12
CA CYS A 200 9.76 -8.67 -10.33
C CYS A 200 10.56 -8.40 -11.60
N GLN A 201 11.30 -7.28 -11.70
CA GLN A 201 12.14 -7.03 -12.88
C GLN A 201 13.37 -7.92 -12.91
N HIS A 202 13.97 -8.24 -11.79
CA HIS A 202 15.09 -9.20 -11.72
C HIS A 202 14.67 -10.56 -12.27
N TYR A 203 13.51 -11.07 -11.84
CA TYR A 203 12.99 -12.33 -12.38
C TYR A 203 12.82 -12.33 -13.91
N LYS A 204 12.37 -11.21 -14.49
CA LYS A 204 12.21 -11.09 -15.94
C LYS A 204 13.53 -11.02 -16.69
N GLY A 205 14.60 -10.56 -16.06
CA GLY A 205 15.96 -10.47 -16.61
C GLY A 205 16.68 -11.81 -16.65
N GLU A 206 16.49 -12.65 -15.65
CA GLU A 206 17.16 -13.96 -15.53
C GLU A 206 16.56 -15.04 -16.44
N ASN A 207 15.33 -14.84 -16.95
CA ASN A 207 14.62 -15.78 -17.81
C ASN A 207 14.54 -15.32 -19.28
N LYS A 208 15.45 -14.44 -19.70
CA LYS A 208 15.69 -14.07 -21.10
C LYS A 208 17.02 -14.66 -21.56
#